data_2c8fe7710c5faaab45d0439d943883ee
#
_entry.id   2c8fe7710c5faaab45d0439d943883ee
#
_cell.length_a   1.000
_cell.length_b   1.000
_cell.length_c   1.000
_cell.angle_alpha   90.00
_cell.angle_beta   90.00
_cell.angle_gamma   90.00
#
_symmetry.space_group_name_H-M   'P 1'
#
loop_
_entity.id
_entity.type
_entity.pdbx_description
1 polymer ?
#
loop_
_entity_poly.entity_id
_entity_poly.type
_entity_poly.pdbx_seq_one_letter_code
_entity_poly.pdbx_strand_id
1 'polypeptide(L)'
;CIRDSPYRNRPIEESLELFQKMNAGEIEEGKMVLRAKIDMANPNMHFRDPIIYRVVKTPHHRTGDKWKAYPMYDFAHGQSDFFEGVTHSLCTLEFVVHRPLYDLFVDWVKDGKDLDDNRPHQYEFNKLNLSYTLMSKRNLLTLVKEGLVDGWDDPRTVSYTHLTLP
;
A
#
# COMPACT_ATOMS: atom_id res chain seq x y z
N CYS A 1 -1.47 14.07 -20.94
CA CYS A 1 -1.69 12.76 -20.30
C CYS A 1 -1.53 11.68 -21.35
N ILE A 2 -0.64 10.70 -21.08
CA ILE A 2 -0.55 9.49 -21.88
C ILE A 2 -1.82 8.70 -21.60
N ARG A 3 -2.73 8.66 -22.57
CA ARG A 3 -4.00 7.91 -22.44
C ARG A 3 -3.83 6.44 -22.75
N ASP A 4 -2.69 6.03 -23.30
CA ASP A 4 -2.41 4.65 -23.65
C ASP A 4 -0.91 4.34 -23.53
N SER A 5 -0.59 3.05 -23.36
CA SER A 5 0.75 2.52 -23.35
C SER A 5 0.85 1.44 -24.42
N PRO A 6 1.94 1.35 -25.22
CA PRO A 6 2.11 0.28 -26.19
C PRO A 6 2.10 -1.11 -25.54
N TYR A 7 2.33 -1.18 -24.24
CA TYR A 7 2.37 -2.43 -23.48
C TYR A 7 1.02 -2.82 -22.86
N ARG A 8 0.00 -1.95 -22.93
CA ARG A 8 -1.30 -2.16 -22.26
C ARG A 8 -2.05 -3.38 -22.80
N ASN A 9 -1.91 -3.65 -24.08
CA ASN A 9 -2.61 -4.75 -24.78
C ASN A 9 -1.71 -5.96 -25.02
N ARG A 10 -0.62 -6.09 -24.26
CA ARG A 10 0.27 -7.25 -24.28
C ARG A 10 -0.52 -8.52 -23.92
N PRO A 11 -0.21 -9.68 -24.52
CA PRO A 11 -0.79 -10.96 -24.13
C PRO A 11 -0.60 -11.24 -22.64
N ILE A 12 -1.57 -11.95 -22.03
CA ILE A 12 -1.55 -12.27 -20.62
C ILE A 12 -0.33 -13.14 -20.28
N GLU A 13 -0.03 -14.11 -21.14
CA GLU A 13 1.08 -15.05 -21.00
C GLU A 13 2.42 -14.32 -20.93
N GLU A 14 2.63 -13.36 -21.83
CA GLU A 14 3.85 -12.52 -21.84
C GLU A 14 3.93 -11.64 -20.57
N SER A 15 2.81 -11.09 -20.14
CA SER A 15 2.75 -10.28 -18.93
C SER A 15 3.05 -11.11 -17.68
N LEU A 16 2.59 -12.35 -17.63
CA LEU A 16 2.85 -13.28 -16.53
C LEU A 16 4.35 -13.68 -16.50
N GLU A 17 4.94 -14.00 -17.66
CA GLU A 17 6.37 -14.30 -17.77
C GLU A 17 7.23 -13.13 -17.27
N LEU A 18 6.91 -11.91 -17.69
CA LEU A 18 7.63 -10.72 -17.26
C LEU A 18 7.46 -10.46 -15.75
N PHE A 19 6.29 -10.73 -15.18
CA PHE A 19 6.09 -10.63 -13.74
C PHE A 19 6.93 -11.66 -12.98
N GLN A 20 7.04 -12.89 -13.48
CA GLN A 20 7.95 -13.90 -12.92
C GLN A 20 9.40 -13.43 -12.94
N LYS A 21 9.88 -12.84 -14.05
CA LYS A 21 11.21 -12.24 -14.17
C LYS A 21 11.41 -11.07 -13.19
N MET A 22 10.38 -10.24 -12.96
CA MET A 22 10.43 -9.20 -11.92
C MET A 22 10.67 -9.81 -10.55
N ASN A 23 9.95 -10.87 -10.20
CA ASN A 23 10.08 -11.53 -8.91
C ASN A 23 11.37 -12.32 -8.75
N ALA A 24 11.93 -12.87 -9.84
CA ALA A 24 13.24 -13.51 -9.87
C ALA A 24 14.40 -12.52 -9.72
N GLY A 25 14.15 -11.21 -9.86
CA GLY A 25 15.18 -10.17 -9.77
C GLY A 25 15.98 -9.95 -11.04
N GLU A 26 15.53 -10.52 -12.16
CA GLU A 26 16.16 -10.35 -13.48
C GLU A 26 15.95 -8.93 -14.04
N ILE A 27 14.92 -8.24 -13.53
CA ILE A 27 14.57 -6.88 -13.94
C ILE A 27 15.15 -5.87 -12.95
N GLU A 28 15.79 -4.84 -13.49
CA GLU A 28 16.34 -3.73 -12.68
C GLU A 28 15.24 -2.87 -12.05
N GLU A 29 15.52 -2.35 -10.86
CA GLU A 29 14.64 -1.42 -10.17
C GLU A 29 14.36 -0.18 -11.04
N GLY A 30 13.09 0.22 -11.12
CA GLY A 30 12.64 1.36 -11.93
C GLY A 30 12.47 1.07 -13.43
N LYS A 31 12.84 -0.11 -13.93
CA LYS A 31 12.72 -0.44 -15.36
C LYS A 31 11.36 -0.96 -15.76
N MET A 32 10.65 -1.60 -14.82
CA MET A 32 9.36 -2.21 -15.09
C MET A 32 8.46 -2.14 -13.88
N VAL A 33 7.15 -2.00 -14.13
CA VAL A 33 6.09 -2.10 -13.13
C VAL A 33 4.94 -2.92 -13.71
N LEU A 34 4.20 -3.59 -12.85
CA LEU A 34 2.94 -4.22 -13.22
C LEU A 34 1.79 -3.27 -12.91
N ARG A 35 0.88 -3.08 -13.86
CA ARG A 35 -0.31 -2.23 -13.71
C ARG A 35 -1.58 -3.06 -13.80
N ALA A 36 -2.57 -2.69 -13.02
CA ALA A 36 -3.94 -3.16 -13.22
C ALA A 36 -4.50 -2.54 -14.50
N LYS A 37 -5.13 -3.35 -15.34
CA LYS A 37 -5.81 -2.87 -16.56
C LYS A 37 -7.27 -2.59 -16.23
N ILE A 38 -7.61 -1.32 -16.01
CA ILE A 38 -8.94 -0.88 -15.60
C ILE A 38 -9.53 0.06 -16.66
N ASP A 39 -9.41 1.37 -16.46
CA ASP A 39 -10.00 2.38 -17.35
C ASP A 39 -9.15 3.66 -17.37
N MET A 40 -8.49 3.93 -18.48
CA MET A 40 -7.66 5.13 -18.67
C MET A 40 -8.46 6.43 -18.82
N ALA A 41 -9.78 6.35 -19.06
CA ALA A 41 -10.67 7.49 -19.18
C ALA A 41 -11.42 7.84 -17.89
N ASN A 42 -11.24 7.04 -16.83
CA ASN A 42 -11.96 7.22 -15.58
C ASN A 42 -11.69 8.61 -14.96
N PRO A 43 -12.71 9.32 -14.47
CA PRO A 43 -12.54 10.60 -13.79
C PRO A 43 -11.69 10.47 -12.53
N ASN A 44 -11.80 9.37 -11.79
CA ASN A 44 -10.91 9.05 -10.68
C ASN A 44 -9.55 8.57 -11.20
N MET A 45 -8.50 9.36 -10.98
CA MET A 45 -7.15 9.05 -11.46
C MET A 45 -6.60 7.72 -10.93
N HIS A 46 -7.05 7.26 -9.75
CA HIS A 46 -6.63 5.99 -9.15
C HIS A 46 -7.10 4.77 -9.96
N PHE A 47 -8.11 4.92 -10.82
CA PHE A 47 -8.60 3.89 -11.74
C PHE A 47 -7.86 3.85 -13.09
N ARG A 48 -6.97 4.82 -13.36
CA ARG A 48 -6.25 4.90 -14.65
C ARG A 48 -5.05 3.98 -14.65
N ASP A 49 -5.31 2.69 -14.72
CA ASP A 49 -4.30 1.62 -14.75
C ASP A 49 -3.22 1.80 -13.65
N PRO A 50 -3.59 1.75 -12.37
CA PRO A 50 -2.67 1.98 -11.27
C PRO A 50 -1.56 0.93 -11.23
N ILE A 51 -0.40 1.32 -10.72
CA ILE A 51 0.70 0.38 -10.46
C ILE A 51 0.29 -0.53 -9.29
N ILE A 52 0.36 -1.84 -9.50
CA ILE A 52 0.06 -2.84 -8.48
C ILE A 52 1.31 -3.55 -7.94
N TYR A 53 2.37 -3.71 -8.75
CA TYR A 53 3.66 -4.22 -8.30
C TYR A 53 4.82 -3.41 -8.88
N ARG A 54 5.89 -3.30 -8.09
CA ARG A 54 7.17 -2.73 -8.50
C ARG A 54 8.33 -3.62 -8.07
N VAL A 55 9.48 -3.48 -8.74
CA VAL A 55 10.73 -4.14 -8.33
C VAL A 55 11.38 -3.32 -7.21
N VAL A 56 11.80 -4.01 -6.14
CA VAL A 56 12.59 -3.45 -5.03
C VAL A 56 13.73 -4.42 -4.74
N LYS A 57 14.97 -3.95 -4.84
CA LYS A 57 16.16 -4.78 -4.60
C LYS A 57 16.67 -4.74 -3.17
N THR A 58 16.20 -3.80 -2.37
CA THR A 58 16.56 -3.71 -0.94
C THR A 58 16.04 -4.94 -0.20
N PRO A 59 16.89 -5.66 0.55
CA PRO A 59 16.47 -6.81 1.35
C PRO A 59 15.40 -6.41 2.37
N HIS A 60 14.35 -7.21 2.48
CA HIS A 60 13.30 -6.99 3.46
C HIS A 60 13.74 -7.51 4.85
N HIS A 61 13.48 -6.78 5.91
CA HIS A 61 13.95 -7.08 7.27
C HIS A 61 13.52 -8.46 7.81
N ARG A 62 12.42 -9.05 7.31
CA ARG A 62 11.94 -10.38 7.72
C ARG A 62 12.25 -11.47 6.71
N THR A 63 12.08 -11.18 5.42
CA THR A 63 12.15 -12.19 4.34
C THR A 63 13.44 -12.11 3.53
N GLY A 64 14.34 -11.17 3.87
CA GLY A 64 15.58 -10.97 3.15
C GLY A 64 15.35 -10.74 1.65
N ASP A 65 16.04 -11.52 0.85
CA ASP A 65 16.03 -11.43 -0.61
C ASP A 65 15.02 -12.35 -1.31
N LYS A 66 14.09 -12.96 -0.55
CA LYS A 66 13.14 -13.95 -1.09
C LYS A 66 12.23 -13.38 -2.17
N TRP A 67 11.83 -12.12 -2.05
CA TRP A 67 10.91 -11.45 -2.97
C TRP A 67 11.56 -10.21 -3.56
N LYS A 68 11.37 -9.97 -4.83
CA LYS A 68 11.86 -8.77 -5.54
C LYS A 68 10.72 -7.95 -6.14
N ALA A 69 9.57 -8.55 -6.41
CA ALA A 69 8.35 -7.85 -6.79
C ALA A 69 7.51 -7.58 -5.54
N TYR A 70 7.28 -6.31 -5.23
CA TYR A 70 6.52 -5.87 -4.07
C TYR A 70 5.23 -5.19 -4.49
N PRO A 71 4.09 -5.52 -3.83
CA PRO A 71 2.82 -4.87 -4.12
C PRO A 71 2.83 -3.41 -3.65
N MET A 72 2.07 -2.59 -4.36
CA MET A 72 1.77 -1.23 -3.93
C MET A 72 0.67 -1.25 -2.87
N TYR A 73 0.62 -0.19 -2.05
CA TYR A 73 -0.31 -0.08 -0.92
C TYR A 73 -1.76 -0.34 -1.31
N ASP A 74 -2.27 0.34 -2.34
CA ASP A 74 -3.67 0.22 -2.76
C ASP A 74 -4.06 -1.21 -3.16
N PHE A 75 -3.11 -1.96 -3.72
CA PHE A 75 -3.34 -3.35 -4.09
C PHE A 75 -3.22 -4.31 -2.90
N ALA A 76 -2.29 -4.04 -1.98
CA ALA A 76 -2.00 -4.95 -0.86
C ALA A 76 -3.00 -4.82 0.29
N HIS A 77 -3.43 -3.60 0.63
CA HIS A 77 -4.19 -3.32 1.84
C HIS A 77 -5.48 -4.14 1.93
N GLY A 78 -6.37 -4.00 0.95
CA GLY A 78 -7.66 -4.70 0.97
C GLY A 78 -7.52 -6.22 0.91
N GLN A 79 -6.53 -6.72 0.18
CA GLN A 79 -6.28 -8.16 0.07
C GLN A 79 -5.75 -8.74 1.38
N SER A 80 -4.81 -8.06 2.04
CA SER A 80 -4.30 -8.50 3.35
C SER A 80 -5.43 -8.55 4.37
N ASP A 81 -6.22 -7.49 4.46
CA ASP A 81 -7.35 -7.42 5.38
C ASP A 81 -8.40 -8.50 5.10
N PHE A 82 -8.67 -8.79 3.83
CA PHE A 82 -9.58 -9.86 3.44
C PHE A 82 -9.08 -11.24 3.86
N PHE A 83 -7.81 -11.57 3.60
CA PHE A 83 -7.23 -12.86 3.97
C PHE A 83 -7.04 -13.03 5.48
N GLU A 84 -6.85 -11.94 6.21
CA GLU A 84 -6.70 -11.95 7.67
C GLU A 84 -8.05 -11.90 8.42
N GLY A 85 -9.18 -11.79 7.70
CA GLY A 85 -10.51 -11.72 8.29
C GLY A 85 -10.83 -10.40 8.99
N VAL A 86 -10.13 -9.33 8.62
CA VAL A 86 -10.39 -7.97 9.10
C VAL A 86 -11.73 -7.49 8.54
N THR A 87 -12.59 -6.95 9.38
CA THR A 87 -13.90 -6.43 8.97
C THR A 87 -13.90 -4.93 8.71
N HIS A 88 -13.05 -4.18 9.41
CA HIS A 88 -12.96 -2.72 9.37
C HIS A 88 -11.52 -2.29 9.06
N SER A 89 -11.29 -1.86 7.83
CA SER A 89 -10.01 -1.31 7.37
C SER A 89 -9.98 0.18 7.66
N LEU A 90 -9.16 0.61 8.62
CA LEU A 90 -9.09 2.00 9.06
C LEU A 90 -7.94 2.72 8.37
N CYS A 91 -8.20 3.90 7.82
CA CYS A 91 -7.19 4.75 7.20
C CYS A 91 -7.52 6.25 7.36
N THR A 92 -6.60 7.11 6.97
CA THR A 92 -6.78 8.55 7.05
C THR A 92 -7.60 9.09 5.87
N LEU A 93 -8.20 10.28 6.01
CA LEU A 93 -9.12 10.88 5.03
C LEU A 93 -8.53 11.04 3.62
N GLU A 94 -7.23 11.11 3.47
CA GLU A 94 -6.58 11.14 2.15
C GLU A 94 -6.90 9.92 1.28
N PHE A 95 -7.32 8.80 1.88
CA PHE A 95 -7.68 7.58 1.19
C PHE A 95 -9.15 7.46 0.77
N VAL A 96 -9.98 8.46 1.02
CA VAL A 96 -11.39 8.48 0.56
C VAL A 96 -11.51 8.24 -0.94
N VAL A 97 -10.65 8.88 -1.74
CA VAL A 97 -10.64 8.72 -3.20
C VAL A 97 -10.08 7.37 -3.66
N HIS A 98 -9.39 6.63 -2.78
CA HIS A 98 -8.88 5.29 -3.04
C HIS A 98 -9.90 4.19 -2.70
N ARG A 99 -10.92 4.47 -1.86
CA ARG A 99 -11.92 3.46 -1.44
C ARG A 99 -12.55 2.68 -2.59
N PRO A 100 -12.98 3.31 -3.71
CA PRO A 100 -13.53 2.53 -4.82
C PRO A 100 -12.51 1.56 -5.45
N LEU A 101 -11.22 1.91 -5.44
CA LEU A 101 -10.15 1.03 -5.92
C LEU A 101 -9.90 -0.12 -4.94
N TYR A 102 -9.92 0.15 -3.64
CA TYR A 102 -9.88 -0.85 -2.58
C TYR A 102 -10.99 -1.89 -2.76
N ASP A 103 -12.23 -1.42 -2.95
CA ASP A 103 -13.38 -2.28 -3.18
C ASP A 103 -13.21 -3.17 -4.41
N LEU A 104 -12.73 -2.60 -5.53
CA LEU A 104 -12.47 -3.34 -6.76
C LEU A 104 -11.43 -4.45 -6.55
N PHE A 105 -10.33 -4.17 -5.86
CA PHE A 105 -9.28 -5.16 -5.61
C PHE A 105 -9.72 -6.27 -4.65
N VAL A 106 -10.55 -5.96 -3.66
CA VAL A 106 -11.17 -6.97 -2.80
C VAL A 106 -12.11 -7.86 -3.61
N ASP A 107 -12.92 -7.28 -4.50
CA ASP A 107 -13.82 -8.05 -5.38
C ASP A 107 -13.04 -8.99 -6.32
N TRP A 108 -11.91 -8.56 -6.86
CA TRP A 108 -11.07 -9.42 -7.70
C TRP A 108 -10.50 -10.62 -6.96
N VAL A 109 -10.19 -10.47 -5.68
CA VAL A 109 -9.69 -11.58 -4.85
C VAL A 109 -10.82 -12.52 -4.44
N LYS A 110 -12.02 -11.99 -4.20
CA LYS A 110 -13.22 -12.75 -3.85
C LYS A 110 -13.74 -13.56 -5.04
N ASP A 111 -13.58 -13.04 -6.26
CA ASP A 111 -14.10 -13.68 -7.48
C ASP A 111 -13.49 -15.08 -7.69
N GLY A 112 -14.37 -16.08 -7.77
CA GLY A 112 -14.01 -17.49 -7.98
C GLY A 112 -13.51 -18.24 -6.75
N LYS A 113 -13.63 -17.70 -5.54
CA LYS A 113 -13.34 -18.40 -4.28
C LYS A 113 -14.60 -18.45 -3.42
N ASP A 114 -14.91 -19.65 -2.90
CA ASP A 114 -15.88 -19.87 -1.80
C ASP A 114 -15.33 -19.28 -0.49
N LEU A 115 -14.95 -18.03 -0.51
CA LEU A 115 -14.50 -17.33 0.67
C LEU A 115 -15.71 -16.68 1.32
N ASP A 116 -15.80 -16.88 2.64
CA ASP A 116 -16.83 -16.37 3.53
C ASP A 116 -17.25 -14.93 3.17
N ASP A 117 -18.49 -14.60 3.42
CA ASP A 117 -19.12 -13.30 3.12
C ASP A 117 -18.52 -12.13 3.92
N ASN A 118 -17.41 -12.38 4.61
CA ASN A 118 -16.72 -11.44 5.48
C ASN A 118 -15.83 -10.47 4.68
N ARG A 119 -16.48 -9.57 3.92
CA ARG A 119 -15.80 -8.53 3.15
C ARG A 119 -15.31 -7.43 4.10
N PRO A 120 -14.02 -7.04 4.06
CA PRO A 120 -13.56 -5.86 4.76
C PRO A 120 -14.14 -4.58 4.14
N HIS A 121 -14.45 -3.61 4.98
CA HIS A 121 -14.91 -2.28 4.56
C HIS A 121 -13.91 -1.22 5.01
N GLN A 122 -13.57 -0.30 4.10
CA GLN A 122 -12.67 0.81 4.39
C GLN A 122 -13.44 1.96 5.05
N TYR A 123 -12.89 2.44 6.17
CA TYR A 123 -13.38 3.60 6.91
C TYR A 123 -12.26 4.61 7.11
N GLU A 124 -12.52 5.86 6.80
CA GLU A 124 -11.55 6.93 6.93
C GLU A 124 -11.85 7.82 8.13
N PHE A 125 -10.80 8.19 8.83
CA PHE A 125 -10.87 9.07 9.99
C PHE A 125 -10.02 10.34 9.81
N ASN A 126 -10.40 11.39 10.52
CA ASN A 126 -9.64 12.65 10.53
C ASN A 126 -8.30 12.49 11.23
N LYS A 127 -7.27 13.13 10.69
CA LYS A 127 -5.99 13.26 11.36
C LYS A 127 -6.15 14.08 12.64
N LEU A 128 -5.73 13.50 13.76
CA LEU A 128 -5.65 14.22 15.01
C LEU A 128 -4.46 15.18 14.98
N ASN A 129 -4.73 16.46 15.22
CA ASN A 129 -3.71 17.49 15.39
C ASN A 129 -3.79 18.01 16.83
N LEU A 130 -2.68 17.91 17.55
CA LEU A 130 -2.56 18.44 18.92
C LEU A 130 -1.80 19.76 18.90
N SER A 131 -2.30 20.77 19.60
CA SER A 131 -1.61 22.05 19.81
C SER A 131 -0.39 21.83 20.71
N TYR A 132 0.67 22.58 20.45
CA TYR A 132 1.91 22.56 21.23
C TYR A 132 2.60 21.17 21.29
N THR A 133 2.27 20.27 20.37
CA THR A 133 2.79 18.90 20.35
C THR A 133 3.47 18.62 19.01
N LEU A 134 4.68 18.06 19.07
CA LEU A 134 5.41 17.65 17.88
C LEU A 134 5.00 16.23 17.49
N MET A 135 4.22 16.10 16.40
CA MET A 135 3.72 14.81 15.90
C MET A 135 4.41 14.35 14.61
N SER A 136 5.36 15.13 14.10
CA SER A 136 6.07 14.78 12.86
C SER A 136 7.07 13.65 13.11
N LYS A 137 6.87 12.50 12.45
CA LYS A 137 7.82 11.37 12.50
C LYS A 137 9.26 11.80 12.18
N ARG A 138 9.44 12.70 11.21
CA ARG A 138 10.77 13.21 10.82
C ARG A 138 11.43 13.95 11.99
N ASN A 139 10.70 14.85 12.64
CA ASN A 139 11.23 15.65 13.73
C ASN A 139 11.47 14.79 14.97
N LEU A 140 10.55 13.85 15.29
CA LEU A 140 10.77 12.89 16.38
C LEU A 140 12.01 12.04 16.14
N LEU A 141 12.23 11.57 14.90
CA LEU A 141 13.44 10.84 14.53
C LEU A 141 14.71 11.67 14.72
N THR A 142 14.66 12.98 14.45
CA THR A 142 15.78 13.88 14.70
C THR A 142 16.10 13.96 16.19
N LEU A 143 15.10 14.11 17.05
CA LEU A 143 15.30 14.14 18.51
C LEU A 143 16.00 12.86 19.03
N VAL A 144 15.58 11.70 18.52
CA VAL A 144 16.20 10.41 18.88
C VAL A 144 17.64 10.33 18.36
N LYS A 145 17.90 10.73 17.11
CA LYS A 145 19.25 10.67 16.50
C LYS A 145 20.24 11.63 17.14
N GLU A 146 19.78 12.77 17.61
CA GLU A 146 20.59 13.78 18.28
C GLU A 146 20.76 13.50 19.78
N GLY A 147 20.16 12.42 20.29
CA GLY A 147 20.24 12.03 21.69
C GLY A 147 19.55 13.00 22.67
N LEU A 148 18.60 13.79 22.16
CA LEU A 148 17.80 14.70 22.98
C LEU A 148 16.72 13.95 23.77
N VAL A 149 16.35 12.78 23.31
CA VAL A 149 15.46 11.81 23.97
C VAL A 149 16.04 10.41 23.86
N ASP A 150 15.70 9.54 24.80
CA ASP A 150 16.30 8.19 24.91
C ASP A 150 15.76 7.21 23.85
N GLY A 151 14.58 7.48 23.29
CA GLY A 151 13.95 6.63 22.27
C GLY A 151 12.56 7.10 21.91
N TRP A 152 11.82 6.26 21.17
CA TRP A 152 10.45 6.53 20.77
C TRP A 152 9.46 6.44 21.93
N ASP A 153 9.82 5.76 22.99
CA ASP A 153 9.06 5.54 24.22
C ASP A 153 9.44 6.52 25.34
N ASP A 154 10.30 7.48 25.06
CA ASP A 154 10.67 8.53 26.01
C ASP A 154 9.42 9.31 26.44
N PRO A 155 9.18 9.49 27.76
CA PRO A 155 8.00 10.18 28.26
C PRO A 155 7.93 11.67 27.87
N ARG A 156 9.02 12.24 27.40
CA ARG A 156 9.06 13.63 26.85
C ARG A 156 8.52 13.70 25.42
N THR A 157 8.36 12.55 24.74
CA THR A 157 7.75 12.47 23.42
C THR A 157 6.35 11.95 23.55
N VAL A 158 5.38 12.66 22.95
CA VAL A 158 4.03 12.10 22.79
C VAL A 158 4.05 11.20 21.55
N SER A 159 4.11 9.89 21.76
CA SER A 159 3.98 8.91 20.70
C SER A 159 2.58 8.30 20.73
N TYR A 160 2.19 7.62 19.66
CA TYR A 160 0.92 6.90 19.61
C TYR A 160 0.75 5.85 20.72
N THR A 161 1.84 5.38 21.31
CA THR A 161 1.83 4.43 22.42
C THR A 161 1.34 5.03 23.75
N HIS A 162 1.31 6.36 23.86
CA HIS A 162 0.84 7.08 25.05
C HIS A 162 -0.60 7.61 24.91
N LEU A 163 -1.21 7.47 23.71
CA LEU A 163 -2.62 7.79 23.51
C LEU A 163 -3.47 6.63 24.01
N THR A 164 -3.74 6.61 25.32
CA THR A 164 -4.83 5.80 25.84
C THR A 164 -6.14 6.46 25.42
N LEU A 165 -6.87 5.82 24.52
CA LEU A 165 -8.25 6.21 24.24
C LEU A 165 -9.08 6.01 25.51
N PRO A 166 -9.98 6.95 25.85
CA PRO A 166 -10.87 6.80 26.99
C PRO A 166 -11.82 5.62 26.82
#